data_013aa81ffd2fd1bce5d902b505414520
#
_entry.id   013aa81ffd2fd1bce5d902b505414520
#
_cell.length_a   1.000
_cell.length_b   1.000
_cell.length_c   1.000
_cell.angle_alpha   90.00
_cell.angle_beta   90.00
_cell.angle_gamma   90.00
#
_symmetry.space_group_name_H-M   'P 1'
#
loop_
_entity.id
_entity.type
_entity.pdbx_description
1 polymer ?
#
loop_
_entity_poly.entity_id
_entity_poly.type
_entity_poly.pdbx_seq_one_letter_code
_entity_poly.pdbx_strand_id
1 'polypeptide(L)'
;LNYNSGLINDKLALSGTIVRKTGDGFIDGTWTDAWAYYFGGSYAVSDDQRFELYAVGAPQRHGQNLYKQNIATYSQELAGDIDGYDAEAFAVGEKFEHEPGRLFNQNVAPIDASYKGQQYWYMYGAKTTDRYSSDFLNERENFFHKPLVNLNHFLTINDKTRLSTVAYWSGGSGG
;
A
#
# COMPACT_ATOMS: atom_id res chain seq x y z
N LEU A 1 -4.64 -15.26 -10.37
CA LEU A 1 -4.32 -16.60 -10.84
C LEU A 1 -3.99 -17.47 -9.64
N ASN A 2 -4.57 -18.68 -9.64
CA ASN A 2 -4.31 -19.67 -8.60
C ASN A 2 -4.08 -21.02 -9.24
N TYR A 3 -3.11 -21.76 -8.72
CA TYR A 3 -2.75 -23.10 -9.19
C TYR A 3 -2.53 -24.04 -8.02
N ASN A 4 -3.06 -25.25 -8.12
CA ASN A 4 -2.80 -26.36 -7.20
C ASN A 4 -2.60 -27.63 -8.01
N SER A 5 -1.50 -28.30 -7.80
CA SER A 5 -1.16 -29.52 -8.54
C SER A 5 -1.96 -30.74 -8.10
N GLY A 6 -2.53 -30.70 -6.89
CA GLY A 6 -2.87 -31.94 -6.18
C GLY A 6 -1.61 -32.70 -5.79
N LEU A 7 -1.77 -33.94 -5.34
CA LEU A 7 -0.66 -34.81 -4.97
C LEU A 7 -0.12 -35.54 -6.23
N ILE A 8 1.14 -35.33 -6.52
CA ILE A 8 1.83 -35.89 -7.68
C ILE A 8 2.68 -37.08 -7.18
N ASN A 9 2.45 -38.27 -7.75
CA ASN A 9 3.15 -39.50 -7.42
C ASN A 9 3.22 -39.74 -5.89
N ASP A 10 2.16 -39.44 -5.17
CA ASP A 10 2.01 -39.59 -3.74
C ASP A 10 3.08 -38.87 -2.88
N LYS A 11 3.88 -37.98 -3.48
CA LYS A 11 5.03 -37.36 -2.82
C LYS A 11 5.08 -35.85 -2.93
N LEU A 12 4.69 -35.27 -4.05
CA LEU A 12 4.87 -33.84 -4.32
C LEU A 12 3.52 -33.15 -4.43
N ALA A 13 3.36 -32.07 -3.72
CA ALA A 13 2.25 -31.14 -3.93
C ALA A 13 2.78 -29.71 -4.10
N LEU A 14 2.25 -28.99 -5.08
CA LEU A 14 2.63 -27.63 -5.38
C LEU A 14 1.38 -26.74 -5.38
N SER A 15 1.51 -25.55 -4.85
CA SER A 15 0.49 -24.51 -4.94
C SER A 15 1.12 -23.16 -5.22
N GLY A 16 0.42 -22.33 -5.95
CA GLY A 16 0.88 -21.00 -6.28
C GLY A 16 -0.28 -20.06 -6.52
N THR A 17 -0.14 -18.83 -6.02
CA THR A 17 -1.11 -17.77 -6.23
C THR A 17 -0.38 -16.50 -6.61
N ILE A 18 -0.90 -15.79 -7.59
CA ILE A 18 -0.47 -14.44 -7.93
C ILE A 18 -1.71 -13.57 -8.11
N VAL A 19 -1.68 -12.41 -7.46
CA VAL A 19 -2.76 -11.42 -7.49
C VAL A 19 -2.16 -10.07 -7.86
N ARG A 20 -2.87 -9.33 -8.70
CA ARG A 20 -2.62 -7.91 -8.93
C ARG A 20 -3.85 -7.11 -8.57
N LYS A 21 -3.66 -6.03 -7.85
CA LYS A 21 -4.66 -5.02 -7.54
C LYS A 21 -4.15 -3.69 -8.03
N THR A 22 -4.91 -3.03 -8.91
CA THR A 22 -4.57 -1.70 -9.42
C THR A 22 -5.84 -0.88 -9.55
N GLY A 23 -5.72 0.42 -9.37
CA GLY A 23 -6.83 1.36 -9.54
C GLY A 23 -6.53 2.71 -8.93
N ASP A 24 -7.34 3.66 -9.29
CA ASP A 24 -7.30 5.01 -8.74
C ASP A 24 -8.04 5.07 -7.41
N GLY A 25 -7.61 5.96 -6.54
CA GLY A 25 -8.27 6.27 -5.29
C GLY A 25 -9.36 7.33 -5.46
N PHE A 26 -10.14 7.54 -4.40
CA PHE A 26 -11.20 8.55 -4.39
C PHE A 26 -10.63 9.97 -4.32
N ILE A 27 -9.52 10.18 -3.64
CA ILE A 27 -8.84 11.47 -3.48
C ILE A 27 -7.91 11.69 -4.68
N ASP A 28 -7.83 12.92 -5.16
CA ASP A 28 -7.02 13.31 -6.31
C ASP A 28 -5.58 12.79 -6.21
N GLY A 29 -5.09 12.18 -7.29
CA GLY A 29 -3.75 11.65 -7.39
C GLY A 29 -3.43 10.48 -6.47
N THR A 30 -4.42 9.91 -5.77
CA THR A 30 -4.24 8.65 -5.06
C THR A 30 -4.51 7.47 -6.00
N TRP A 31 -3.70 6.45 -5.86
CA TRP A 31 -3.76 5.25 -6.68
C TRP A 31 -3.08 4.09 -5.97
N THR A 32 -3.29 2.88 -6.44
CA THR A 32 -2.61 1.68 -5.94
C THR A 32 -2.17 0.79 -7.08
N ASP A 33 -0.97 0.26 -7.01
CA ASP A 33 -0.47 -0.87 -7.81
C ASP A 33 0.20 -1.85 -6.84
N ALA A 34 -0.48 -2.94 -6.59
CA ALA A 34 -0.06 -3.93 -5.62
C ALA A 34 -0.10 -5.32 -6.23
N TRP A 35 0.90 -6.11 -5.88
CA TRP A 35 0.96 -7.51 -6.18
C TRP A 35 0.99 -8.32 -4.89
N ALA A 36 0.46 -9.50 -4.93
CA ALA A 36 0.69 -10.50 -3.90
C ALA A 36 1.03 -11.82 -4.59
N TYR A 37 1.99 -12.52 -4.04
CA TYR A 37 2.35 -13.84 -4.50
C TYR A 37 2.52 -14.80 -3.33
N TYR A 38 2.17 -16.02 -3.59
CA TYR A 38 2.37 -17.15 -2.71
C TYR A 38 2.86 -18.33 -3.54
N PHE A 39 3.82 -19.03 -3.02
CA PHE A 39 4.24 -20.34 -3.48
C PHE A 39 4.32 -21.29 -2.30
N GLY A 40 3.75 -22.47 -2.44
CA GLY A 40 3.84 -23.56 -1.47
C GLY A 40 4.23 -24.85 -2.17
N GLY A 41 5.16 -25.56 -1.58
CA GLY A 41 5.58 -26.87 -2.04
C GLY A 41 5.73 -27.82 -0.86
N SER A 42 5.26 -29.04 -0.99
CA SER A 42 5.46 -30.13 -0.03
C SER A 42 6.02 -31.34 -0.74
N TYR A 43 7.08 -31.93 -0.18
CA TYR A 43 7.70 -33.12 -0.72
C TYR A 43 7.92 -34.16 0.38
N ALA A 44 7.27 -35.31 0.24
CA ALA A 44 7.47 -36.50 1.08
C ALA A 44 8.67 -37.30 0.55
N VAL A 45 9.75 -37.28 1.27
CA VAL A 45 10.93 -38.14 0.98
C VAL A 45 10.59 -39.60 1.26
N SER A 46 9.89 -39.83 2.39
CA SER A 46 9.36 -41.11 2.83
C SER A 46 8.10 -40.89 3.66
N ASP A 47 7.48 -41.96 4.15
CA ASP A 47 6.34 -41.89 5.07
C ASP A 47 6.68 -41.17 6.38
N ASP A 48 7.95 -41.19 6.77
CA ASP A 48 8.46 -40.60 8.01
C ASP A 48 9.10 -39.22 7.82
N GLN A 49 9.34 -38.77 6.56
CA GLN A 49 10.09 -37.55 6.32
C GLN A 49 9.46 -36.69 5.23
N ARG A 50 9.21 -35.42 5.57
CA ARG A 50 8.62 -34.43 4.67
C ARG A 50 9.30 -33.06 4.80
N PHE A 51 9.45 -32.39 3.65
CA PHE A 51 9.83 -31.00 3.56
C PHE A 51 8.68 -30.16 3.03
N GLU A 52 8.55 -28.93 3.52
CA GLU A 52 7.61 -27.93 3.01
C GLU A 52 8.35 -26.63 2.81
N LEU A 53 8.17 -26.02 1.64
CA LEU A 53 8.72 -24.73 1.29
C LEU A 53 7.57 -23.78 1.02
N TYR A 54 7.62 -22.61 1.66
CA TYR A 54 6.67 -21.53 1.44
C TYR A 54 7.42 -20.24 1.11
N ALA A 55 6.92 -19.53 0.10
CA ALA A 55 7.39 -18.19 -0.22
C ALA A 55 6.20 -17.27 -0.40
N VAL A 56 6.21 -16.13 0.27
CA VAL A 56 5.14 -15.15 0.22
C VAL A 56 5.71 -13.75 0.15
N GLY A 57 5.04 -12.88 -0.58
CA GLY A 57 5.35 -11.46 -0.60
C GLY A 57 4.23 -10.65 -1.23
N ALA A 58 4.20 -9.38 -0.87
CA ALA A 58 3.19 -8.44 -1.32
C ALA A 58 3.83 -7.08 -1.67
N PRO A 59 4.57 -6.98 -2.80
CA PRO A 59 5.07 -5.70 -3.25
C PRO A 59 3.90 -4.77 -3.59
N GLN A 60 3.97 -3.56 -3.07
CA GLN A 60 2.97 -2.55 -3.37
C GLN A 60 3.59 -1.16 -3.54
N ARG A 61 2.90 -0.34 -4.30
CA ARG A 61 3.16 1.08 -4.48
C ARG A 61 1.83 1.82 -4.54
N HIS A 62 1.74 2.96 -3.88
CA HIS A 62 0.53 3.77 -3.90
C HIS A 62 0.82 5.24 -3.65
N GLY A 63 0.00 6.10 -4.24
CA GLY A 63 -0.03 7.52 -3.96
C GLY A 63 -0.83 7.79 -2.69
N GLN A 64 -0.33 8.68 -1.83
CA GLN A 64 -0.89 8.96 -0.51
C GLN A 64 -1.46 10.38 -0.41
N ASN A 65 -2.37 10.57 0.54
CA ASN A 65 -2.76 11.84 1.12
C ASN A 65 -2.52 11.77 2.64
N LEU A 66 -1.40 12.34 3.10
CA LEU A 66 -0.91 12.11 4.47
C LEU A 66 -1.29 13.18 5.47
N TYR A 67 -1.58 14.39 5.02
CA TYR A 67 -1.74 15.51 5.94
C TYR A 67 -3.20 15.73 6.30
N LYS A 68 -3.42 15.96 7.59
CA LYS A 68 -4.71 16.42 8.07
C LYS A 68 -4.96 17.85 7.58
N GLN A 69 -6.15 18.09 7.09
CA GLN A 69 -6.62 19.39 6.67
C GLN A 69 -7.79 19.84 7.55
N ASN A 70 -7.99 21.12 7.64
CA ASN A 70 -9.24 21.66 8.19
C ASN A 70 -10.40 21.24 7.27
N ILE A 71 -11.54 20.90 7.85
CA ILE A 71 -12.69 20.44 7.08
C ILE A 71 -13.15 21.49 6.06
N ALA A 72 -13.00 22.77 6.36
CA ALA A 72 -13.33 23.85 5.43
C ALA A 72 -12.48 23.85 4.14
N THR A 73 -11.33 23.16 4.14
CA THR A 73 -10.56 22.94 2.91
C THR A 73 -11.32 22.05 1.93
N TYR A 74 -12.12 21.14 2.45
CA TYR A 74 -12.91 20.20 1.64
C TYR A 74 -14.32 20.72 1.37
N SER A 75 -14.94 21.39 2.34
CA SER A 75 -16.26 21.98 2.21
C SER A 75 -16.49 23.00 3.34
N GLN A 76 -16.69 24.25 2.96
CA GLN A 76 -17.08 25.32 3.90
C GLN A 76 -18.51 25.14 4.41
N GLU A 77 -19.41 24.64 3.57
CA GLU A 77 -20.78 24.33 3.95
C GLU A 77 -20.82 23.33 5.12
N LEU A 78 -20.15 22.17 4.93
CA LEU A 78 -20.08 21.15 5.99
C LEU A 78 -19.35 21.63 7.24
N ALA A 79 -18.37 22.50 7.09
CA ALA A 79 -17.69 23.09 8.24
C ALA A 79 -18.64 23.97 9.08
N GLY A 80 -19.50 24.74 8.41
CA GLY A 80 -20.50 25.60 9.08
C GLY A 80 -21.56 24.82 9.85
N ASP A 81 -21.80 23.55 9.50
CA ASP A 81 -22.76 22.68 10.19
C ASP A 81 -22.19 22.02 11.46
N ILE A 82 -20.90 22.23 11.74
CA ILE A 82 -20.27 21.66 12.93
C ILE A 82 -20.41 22.62 14.11
N ASP A 83 -21.03 22.15 15.19
CA ASP A 83 -21.16 22.93 16.43
C ASP A 83 -19.79 23.39 16.97
N GLY A 84 -19.64 24.68 17.16
CA GLY A 84 -18.41 25.27 17.68
C GLY A 84 -17.28 25.43 16.67
N TYR A 85 -17.53 25.20 15.38
CA TYR A 85 -16.56 25.50 14.34
C TYR A 85 -16.33 27.01 14.21
N ASP A 86 -15.08 27.43 14.33
CA ASP A 86 -14.69 28.84 14.19
C ASP A 86 -14.24 29.09 12.73
N ALA A 87 -15.15 29.62 11.93
CA ALA A 87 -14.90 29.93 10.53
C ALA A 87 -13.90 31.08 10.35
N GLU A 88 -13.79 32.01 11.35
CA GLU A 88 -12.85 33.12 11.28
C GLU A 88 -11.40 32.65 11.53
N ALA A 89 -11.22 31.62 12.34
CA ALA A 89 -9.89 31.04 12.61
C ALA A 89 -9.25 30.36 11.38
N PHE A 90 -10.05 30.00 10.38
CA PHE A 90 -9.57 29.35 9.18
C PHE A 90 -10.23 29.90 7.91
N ALA A 91 -9.62 30.88 7.33
CA ALA A 91 -10.05 31.43 6.05
C ALA A 91 -9.43 30.64 4.89
N VAL A 92 -10.17 29.68 4.36
CA VAL A 92 -9.73 28.89 3.17
C VAL A 92 -9.51 29.82 1.97
N GLY A 93 -10.40 30.77 1.77
CA GLY A 93 -10.34 31.71 0.66
C GLY A 93 -9.09 32.61 0.62
N GLU A 94 -8.41 32.80 1.77
CA GLU A 94 -7.15 33.55 1.80
C GLU A 94 -5.96 32.76 1.25
N LYS A 95 -6.05 31.44 1.26
CA LYS A 95 -4.94 30.54 0.84
C LYS A 95 -5.12 29.97 -0.55
N PHE A 96 -6.33 29.89 -1.02
CA PHE A 96 -6.66 29.30 -2.31
C PHE A 96 -7.58 30.26 -3.09
N GLU A 97 -7.28 30.44 -4.34
CA GLU A 97 -8.11 31.23 -5.28
C GLU A 97 -9.54 30.66 -5.40
N HIS A 98 -9.64 29.32 -5.22
CA HIS A 98 -10.91 28.59 -5.21
C HIS A 98 -10.93 27.56 -4.08
N GLU A 99 -12.12 27.19 -3.62
CA GLU A 99 -12.29 26.09 -2.68
C GLU A 99 -11.77 24.78 -3.30
N PRO A 100 -10.79 24.12 -2.66
CA PRO A 100 -10.19 22.91 -3.25
C PRO A 100 -11.15 21.74 -3.41
N GLY A 101 -12.16 21.67 -2.54
CA GLY A 101 -13.17 20.63 -2.57
C GLY A 101 -12.76 19.30 -1.94
N ARG A 102 -13.74 18.42 -1.83
CA ARG A 102 -13.60 17.15 -1.08
C ARG A 102 -12.62 16.14 -1.65
N LEU A 103 -12.23 16.28 -2.90
CA LEU A 103 -11.25 15.39 -3.55
C LEU A 103 -9.81 15.89 -3.37
N PHE A 104 -9.65 17.02 -2.73
CA PHE A 104 -8.38 17.69 -2.59
C PHE A 104 -7.29 16.85 -1.94
N ASN A 105 -6.14 16.81 -2.60
CA ASN A 105 -4.90 16.26 -2.08
C ASN A 105 -3.79 17.30 -2.21
N GLN A 106 -3.31 17.81 -1.09
CA GLN A 106 -2.26 18.82 -1.09
C GLN A 106 -0.91 18.30 -1.62
N ASN A 107 -0.73 17.00 -1.72
CA ASN A 107 0.48 16.37 -2.21
C ASN A 107 0.50 16.19 -3.74
N VAL A 108 -0.54 16.61 -4.41
CA VAL A 108 -0.71 16.42 -5.85
C VAL A 108 -0.81 17.76 -6.56
N ALA A 109 -0.03 17.91 -7.61
CA ALA A 109 -0.24 18.96 -8.58
C ALA A 109 -1.47 18.61 -9.42
N PRO A 110 -2.42 19.50 -9.54
CA PRO A 110 -3.58 19.25 -10.36
C PRO A 110 -3.22 19.22 -11.85
N ILE A 111 -4.03 18.52 -12.58
CA ILE A 111 -3.82 18.22 -13.99
C ILE A 111 -4.44 19.30 -14.91
N ASP A 112 -5.23 20.21 -14.38
CA ASP A 112 -5.87 21.25 -15.16
C ASP A 112 -5.02 22.52 -15.22
N ALA A 113 -4.44 22.80 -16.40
CA ALA A 113 -3.60 23.97 -16.64
C ALA A 113 -4.35 25.32 -16.56
N SER A 114 -5.67 25.32 -16.48
CA SER A 114 -6.48 26.55 -16.31
C SER A 114 -6.52 27.04 -14.86
N TYR A 115 -6.21 26.18 -13.90
CA TYR A 115 -6.23 26.53 -12.49
C TYR A 115 -5.04 27.41 -12.11
N LYS A 116 -5.31 28.51 -11.48
CA LYS A 116 -4.32 29.50 -11.04
C LYS A 116 -3.98 29.45 -9.55
N GLY A 117 -4.49 28.45 -8.83
CA GLY A 117 -4.26 28.30 -7.43
C GLY A 117 -2.81 28.01 -7.08
N GLN A 118 -2.47 28.21 -5.83
CA GLN A 118 -1.12 28.00 -5.31
C GLN A 118 -1.10 26.85 -4.31
N GLN A 119 0.01 26.15 -4.27
CA GLN A 119 0.28 25.11 -3.29
C GLN A 119 1.29 25.62 -2.26
N TYR A 120 1.04 25.30 -1.00
CA TYR A 120 1.93 25.64 0.10
C TYR A 120 2.75 24.42 0.50
N TRP A 121 4.05 24.61 0.52
CA TRP A 121 4.96 23.66 1.14
C TRP A 121 5.03 23.89 2.64
N TYR A 122 4.71 22.87 3.41
CA TYR A 122 4.58 22.96 4.86
C TYR A 122 5.92 22.85 5.60
N MET A 123 6.90 22.07 5.12
CA MET A 123 8.06 21.65 5.90
C MET A 123 9.24 22.63 5.93
N TYR A 124 9.31 23.61 5.04
CA TYR A 124 10.45 24.52 4.91
C TYR A 124 10.08 25.97 4.76
N GLY A 125 8.97 26.39 5.36
CA GLY A 125 8.38 27.72 5.15
C GLY A 125 7.50 27.74 3.90
N ALA A 126 6.62 28.74 3.83
CA ALA A 126 5.67 28.88 2.74
C ALA A 126 6.39 29.12 1.41
N LYS A 127 6.70 28.08 0.69
CA LYS A 127 7.00 28.18 -0.74
C LYS A 127 5.70 28.03 -1.49
N THR A 128 5.30 29.07 -2.18
CA THR A 128 4.23 29.01 -3.15
C THR A 128 4.80 28.45 -4.45
N THR A 129 4.22 27.38 -4.95
CA THR A 129 4.48 26.87 -6.29
C THR A 129 3.16 26.77 -7.02
N ASP A 130 3.23 26.87 -8.33
CA ASP A 130 2.05 26.66 -9.17
C ASP A 130 1.59 25.21 -8.97
N ARG A 131 0.41 25.05 -8.40
CA ARG A 131 -0.18 23.77 -8.06
C ARG A 131 -0.46 22.91 -9.27
N TYR A 132 -0.55 23.52 -10.45
CA TYR A 132 -0.87 22.86 -11.72
C TYR A 132 0.31 22.76 -12.67
N SER A 133 1.53 22.86 -12.16
CA SER A 133 2.71 22.53 -12.93
C SER A 133 2.63 21.07 -13.39
N SER A 134 2.78 20.84 -14.70
CA SER A 134 2.85 19.48 -15.26
C SER A 134 4.02 18.66 -14.71
N ASP A 135 5.01 19.36 -14.15
CA ASP A 135 6.19 18.75 -13.56
C ASP A 135 5.97 18.33 -12.10
N PHE A 136 4.83 18.68 -11.52
CA PHE A 136 4.50 18.38 -10.14
C PHE A 136 3.59 17.14 -10.07
N LEU A 137 4.17 16.02 -9.75
CA LEU A 137 3.46 14.75 -9.51
C LEU A 137 3.07 14.61 -8.04
N ASN A 138 2.44 13.50 -7.70
CA ASN A 138 2.23 13.16 -6.30
C ASN A 138 3.58 12.91 -5.63
N GLU A 139 3.99 13.79 -4.74
CA GLU A 139 5.25 13.69 -4.00
C GLU A 139 5.20 12.74 -2.80
N ARG A 140 4.01 12.19 -2.53
CA ARG A 140 3.78 11.25 -1.42
C ARG A 140 3.39 9.89 -1.96
N GLU A 141 4.35 9.23 -2.52
CA GLU A 141 4.24 7.82 -2.84
C GLU A 141 4.86 6.99 -1.72
N ASN A 142 4.28 5.85 -1.47
CA ASN A 142 4.85 4.84 -0.60
C ASN A 142 4.97 3.54 -1.37
N PHE A 143 6.09 2.87 -1.22
CA PHE A 143 6.28 1.53 -1.75
C PHE A 143 6.94 0.64 -0.72
N PHE A 144 6.59 -0.63 -0.73
CA PHE A 144 7.31 -1.61 0.05
C PHE A 144 7.17 -3.04 -0.49
N HIS A 145 8.16 -3.85 -0.17
CA HIS A 145 8.15 -5.27 -0.39
C HIS A 145 8.82 -5.98 0.78
N LYS A 146 8.11 -6.89 1.42
CA LYS A 146 8.58 -7.67 2.57
C LYS A 146 8.39 -9.16 2.29
N PRO A 147 9.31 -9.79 1.53
CA PRO A 147 9.23 -11.21 1.25
C PRO A 147 9.59 -12.05 2.47
N LEU A 148 8.95 -13.20 2.56
CA LEU A 148 9.26 -14.25 3.52
C LEU A 148 9.40 -15.58 2.77
N VAL A 149 10.48 -16.31 3.05
CA VAL A 149 10.67 -17.70 2.62
C VAL A 149 10.82 -18.55 3.86
N ASN A 150 10.08 -19.63 3.94
CA ASN A 150 10.06 -20.54 5.07
C ASN A 150 10.25 -21.97 4.60
N LEU A 151 11.16 -22.70 5.24
CA LEU A 151 11.42 -24.12 5.01
C LEU A 151 11.12 -24.87 6.30
N ASN A 152 10.22 -25.82 6.23
CA ASN A 152 9.90 -26.74 7.31
C ASN A 152 10.39 -28.15 6.94
N HIS A 153 10.93 -28.82 7.93
CA HIS A 153 11.32 -30.21 7.85
C HIS A 153 10.64 -30.98 8.98
N PHE A 154 9.98 -32.07 8.67
CA PHE A 154 9.33 -32.97 9.62
C PHE A 154 9.93 -34.35 9.48
N LEU A 155 10.31 -34.94 10.62
CA LEU A 155 10.88 -36.27 10.68
C LEU A 155 10.29 -37.04 11.88
N THR A 156 9.69 -38.18 11.59
CA THR A 156 9.31 -39.17 12.60
C THR A 156 10.49 -40.11 12.81
N ILE A 157 11.15 -40.01 13.95
CA ILE A 157 12.33 -40.83 14.27
C ILE A 157 11.89 -42.22 14.73
N ASN A 158 10.81 -42.27 15.50
CA ASN A 158 10.17 -43.49 15.97
C ASN A 158 8.77 -43.16 16.51
N ASP A 159 8.03 -44.15 16.98
CA ASP A 159 6.64 -44.00 17.47
C ASP A 159 6.49 -42.97 18.61
N LYS A 160 7.58 -42.63 19.29
CA LYS A 160 7.57 -41.73 20.47
C LYS A 160 8.27 -40.39 20.19
N THR A 161 9.01 -40.27 19.10
CA THR A 161 9.86 -39.10 18.85
C THR A 161 9.66 -38.54 17.46
N ARG A 162 9.33 -37.25 17.41
CA ARG A 162 9.23 -36.47 16.19
C ARG A 162 10.13 -35.25 16.27
N LEU A 163 10.77 -34.91 15.16
CA LEU A 163 11.57 -33.70 15.01
C LEU A 163 10.89 -32.77 14.02
N SER A 164 10.74 -31.51 14.40
CA SER A 164 10.34 -30.44 13.48
C SER A 164 11.43 -29.37 13.46
N THR A 165 11.91 -29.05 12.28
CA THR A 165 12.91 -28.01 12.07
C THR A 165 12.31 -26.94 11.18
N VAL A 166 12.47 -25.68 11.57
CA VAL A 166 12.01 -24.52 10.79
C VAL A 166 13.19 -23.61 10.52
N ALA A 167 13.37 -23.29 9.27
CA ALA A 167 14.28 -22.23 8.85
C ALA A 167 13.50 -21.19 8.02
N TYR A 168 13.77 -19.92 8.24
CA TYR A 168 13.14 -18.88 7.46
C TYR A 168 14.11 -17.75 7.14
N TRP A 169 13.82 -17.08 6.07
CA TRP A 169 14.45 -15.84 5.68
C TRP A 169 13.38 -14.78 5.40
N SER A 170 13.59 -13.57 5.87
CA SER A 170 12.75 -12.42 5.53
C SER A 170 13.61 -11.24 5.16
N GLY A 171 13.13 -10.45 4.23
CA GLY A 171 13.77 -9.21 3.79
C GLY A 171 12.76 -8.07 3.77
N GLY A 172 13.25 -6.87 3.50
CA GLY A 172 12.39 -5.71 3.36
C GLY A 172 13.07 -4.61 2.57
N SER A 173 12.31 -4.00 1.68
CA SER A 173 12.66 -2.75 1.01
C SER A 173 11.44 -1.86 0.99
N GLY A 174 11.62 -0.54 1.09
CA GLY A 174 10.53 0.40 1.02
C GLY A 174 10.97 1.83 1.30
N GLY A 175 10.12 2.79 0.98
CA GLY A 175 10.32 4.23 1.16
C GLY A 175 9.08 5.01 0.82
#